data_ec13373c731da49f67b2c9e73705d014
#
_entry.id   ec13373c731da49f67b2c9e73705d014
#
_cell.length_a   1.000
_cell.length_b   1.000
_cell.length_c   1.000
_cell.angle_alpha   90.00
_cell.angle_beta   90.00
_cell.angle_gamma   90.00
#
_symmetry.space_group_name_H-M   'P 1'
#
loop_
_entity.id
_entity.type
_entity.pdbx_description
1 polymer ?
#
loop_
_entity_poly.entity_id
_entity_poly.type
_entity_poly.pdbx_seq_one_letter_code
_entity_poly.pdbx_strand_id
1 'polypeptide(L)'
;MNKKTLSRVAMIMSSILIFILIFIFCFVAFPSSRKDVIKIKLSDGETECVRFESLAMVPGDSCDYNIKLLRDGGNRGYNLYVKFVELEDRNLKNFARVKILSGDEIVYDSLLAEAFADGELVLPIDFQNGNNTEFKVSCYLPLEIGNEAKNAEAVFELQLTANYE
;
A
#
# COMPACT_ATOMS: atom_id res chain seq x y z
N MET A 1 32.65 46.65 14.40
CA MET A 1 32.09 45.36 14.85
C MET A 1 33.24 44.48 15.30
N ASN A 2 33.20 43.97 16.54
CA ASN A 2 34.32 43.27 17.15
C ASN A 2 34.50 41.88 16.52
N LYS A 3 35.75 41.45 16.17
CA LYS A 3 36.05 40.13 15.55
C LYS A 3 35.37 38.92 16.28
N LYS A 4 35.27 39.01 17.61
CA LYS A 4 34.58 37.99 18.42
C LYS A 4 33.06 37.92 18.20
N THR A 5 32.43 39.07 17.92
CA THR A 5 30.97 39.11 17.64
C THR A 5 30.67 38.55 16.25
N LEU A 6 31.55 38.88 15.26
CA LEU A 6 31.42 38.36 13.89
C LEU A 6 31.53 36.83 13.84
N SER A 7 32.50 36.25 14.61
CA SER A 7 32.69 34.80 14.69
C SER A 7 31.48 34.11 15.35
N ARG A 8 30.89 34.67 16.39
CA ARG A 8 29.67 34.11 17.02
C ARG A 8 28.46 34.14 16.12
N VAL A 9 28.25 35.23 15.38
CA VAL A 9 27.15 35.35 14.42
C VAL A 9 27.35 34.35 13.28
N ALA A 10 28.57 34.18 12.74
CA ALA A 10 28.84 33.19 11.71
C ALA A 10 28.58 31.76 12.18
N MET A 11 28.91 31.41 13.45
CA MET A 11 28.66 30.10 14.02
C MET A 11 27.18 29.82 14.18
N ILE A 12 26.38 30.80 14.63
CA ILE A 12 24.93 30.67 14.75
C ILE A 12 24.28 30.48 13.39
N MET A 13 24.66 31.26 12.40
CA MET A 13 24.12 31.17 11.03
C MET A 13 24.45 29.81 10.38
N SER A 14 25.66 29.29 10.59
CA SER A 14 26.06 27.95 10.12
C SER A 14 25.23 26.84 10.77
N SER A 15 24.97 26.95 12.08
CA SER A 15 24.14 25.99 12.80
C SER A 15 22.70 25.97 12.30
N ILE A 16 22.11 27.14 12.06
CA ILE A 16 20.76 27.26 11.49
C ILE A 16 20.70 26.66 10.09
N LEU A 17 21.69 26.90 9.24
CA LEU A 17 21.76 26.36 7.89
C LEU A 17 21.82 24.82 7.90
N ILE A 18 22.62 24.24 8.80
CA ILE A 18 22.72 22.78 8.97
C ILE A 18 21.36 22.20 9.41
N PHE A 19 20.67 22.85 10.35
CA PHE A 19 19.35 22.41 10.78
C PHE A 19 18.31 22.43 9.66
N ILE A 20 18.32 23.48 8.82
CA ILE A 20 17.45 23.59 7.66
C ILE A 20 17.75 22.47 6.64
N LEU A 21 19.04 22.20 6.38
CA LEU A 21 19.45 21.11 5.46
C LEU A 21 19.03 19.73 5.98
N ILE A 22 19.19 19.46 7.28
CA ILE A 22 18.72 18.21 7.90
C ILE A 22 17.19 18.09 7.79
N PHE A 23 16.47 19.18 8.05
CA PHE A 23 15.01 19.21 7.96
C PHE A 23 14.53 18.95 6.53
N ILE A 24 15.13 19.60 5.53
CA ILE A 24 14.83 19.34 4.11
C ILE A 24 15.17 17.90 3.73
N PHE A 25 16.32 17.37 4.18
CA PHE A 25 16.72 16.00 3.92
C PHE A 25 15.72 15.00 4.53
N CYS A 26 15.27 15.21 5.77
CA CYS A 26 14.23 14.37 6.37
C CYS A 26 12.90 14.42 5.59
N PHE A 27 12.50 15.59 5.07
CA PHE A 27 11.28 15.70 4.25
C PHE A 27 11.41 15.05 2.87
N VAL A 28 12.61 15.08 2.26
CA VAL A 28 12.85 14.49 0.94
C VAL A 28 13.17 13.01 1.02
N ALA A 29 13.90 12.59 2.06
CA ALA A 29 14.30 11.19 2.25
C ALA A 29 13.19 10.29 2.83
N PHE A 30 12.20 10.91 3.51
CA PHE A 30 11.00 10.19 3.98
C PHE A 30 9.77 10.83 3.34
N PRO A 31 9.48 10.53 2.07
CA PRO A 31 8.18 10.89 1.52
C PRO A 31 7.16 10.23 2.42
N SER A 32 6.35 11.04 3.11
CA SER A 32 5.21 10.53 3.85
C SER A 32 4.40 9.72 2.86
N SER A 33 4.34 8.40 3.07
CA SER A 33 3.49 7.50 2.30
C SER A 33 2.11 8.13 2.25
N ARG A 34 1.74 8.72 1.12
CA ARG A 34 0.39 9.22 0.91
C ARG A 34 -0.48 7.99 1.02
N LYS A 35 -1.22 7.91 2.10
CA LYS A 35 -2.29 6.93 2.25
C LYS A 35 -3.43 7.37 1.34
N ASP A 36 -3.26 7.16 0.05
CA ASP A 36 -4.35 7.39 -0.90
C ASP A 36 -5.43 6.36 -0.56
N VAL A 37 -6.56 6.86 -0.07
CA VAL A 37 -7.72 6.02 0.22
C VAL A 37 -8.52 5.88 -1.06
N ILE A 38 -8.51 4.68 -1.62
CA ILE A 38 -9.31 4.31 -2.78
C ILE A 38 -10.73 4.04 -2.28
N LYS A 39 -11.70 4.84 -2.73
CA LYS A 39 -13.11 4.66 -2.39
C LYS A 39 -13.80 3.90 -3.51
N ILE A 40 -14.36 2.75 -3.17
CA ILE A 40 -15.07 1.89 -4.10
C ILE A 40 -16.52 1.76 -3.64
N LYS A 41 -17.45 1.99 -4.55
CA LYS A 41 -18.87 1.75 -4.33
C LYS A 41 -19.20 0.38 -4.89
N LEU A 42 -19.61 -0.54 -4.04
CA LEU A 42 -19.98 -1.89 -4.43
C LEU A 42 -21.48 -1.97 -4.69
N SER A 43 -21.84 -2.46 -5.87
CA SER A 43 -23.19 -2.88 -6.24
C SER A 43 -23.23 -4.41 -6.36
N ASP A 44 -24.42 -5.00 -6.20
CA ASP A 44 -24.60 -6.45 -6.25
C ASP A 44 -24.21 -7.04 -7.61
N GLY A 45 -23.29 -8.01 -7.59
CA GLY A 45 -22.81 -8.71 -8.78
C GLY A 45 -21.89 -7.89 -9.71
N GLU A 46 -21.59 -6.62 -9.37
CA GLU A 46 -20.62 -5.82 -10.12
C GLU A 46 -19.19 -6.06 -9.61
N THR A 47 -18.26 -6.05 -10.55
CA THR A 47 -16.82 -6.16 -10.25
C THR A 47 -16.16 -4.81 -10.44
N GLU A 48 -15.51 -4.33 -9.38
CA GLU A 48 -14.69 -3.15 -9.38
C GLU A 48 -13.21 -3.52 -9.39
N CYS A 49 -12.41 -2.75 -10.12
CA CYS A 49 -11.00 -3.07 -10.33
C CYS A 49 -10.10 -1.97 -9.78
N VAL A 50 -9.08 -2.38 -9.02
CA VAL A 50 -8.01 -1.50 -8.53
C VAL A 50 -6.70 -1.93 -9.18
N ARG A 51 -6.13 -1.08 -9.99
CA ARG A 51 -4.86 -1.35 -10.67
C ARG A 51 -3.68 -0.88 -9.84
N PHE A 52 -2.69 -1.76 -9.68
CA PHE A 52 -1.41 -1.52 -9.05
C PHE A 52 -0.35 -1.42 -10.14
N GLU A 53 0.16 -0.21 -10.36
CA GLU A 53 1.05 0.06 -11.48
C GLU A 53 2.52 -0.04 -11.06
N SER A 54 3.29 -0.71 -11.91
CA SER A 54 4.76 -0.70 -11.96
C SER A 54 5.44 -0.67 -10.58
N LEU A 55 5.21 -1.74 -9.81
CA LEU A 55 5.87 -1.91 -8.51
C LEU A 55 7.34 -2.28 -8.75
N ALA A 56 8.21 -1.27 -8.81
CA ALA A 56 9.66 -1.48 -8.70
C ALA A 56 10.04 -1.38 -7.23
N MET A 57 10.43 -2.49 -6.63
CA MET A 57 10.70 -2.59 -5.20
C MET A 57 12.15 -2.99 -4.92
N VAL A 58 12.70 -2.49 -3.82
CA VAL A 58 13.94 -3.00 -3.25
C VAL A 58 13.63 -3.77 -1.95
N PRO A 59 14.50 -4.73 -1.53
CA PRO A 59 14.27 -5.48 -0.31
C PRO A 59 13.99 -4.58 0.89
N GLY A 60 12.88 -4.86 1.59
CA GLY A 60 12.36 -4.07 2.70
C GLY A 60 11.32 -3.02 2.32
N ASP A 61 11.09 -2.77 1.03
CA ASP A 61 10.02 -1.87 0.59
C ASP A 61 8.64 -2.49 0.77
N SER A 62 7.66 -1.61 0.98
CA SER A 62 6.24 -1.94 0.95
C SER A 62 5.42 -0.85 0.27
N CYS A 63 4.44 -1.25 -0.52
CA CYS A 63 3.41 -0.39 -1.10
C CYS A 63 2.07 -0.71 -0.46
N ASP A 64 1.50 0.28 0.23
CA ASP A 64 0.28 0.14 1.01
C ASP A 64 -0.87 0.91 0.36
N TYR A 65 -1.98 0.22 0.15
CA TYR A 65 -3.20 0.78 -0.42
C TYR A 65 -4.35 0.59 0.58
N ASN A 66 -4.97 1.69 0.99
CA ASN A 66 -6.17 1.64 1.83
C ASN A 66 -7.40 1.68 0.92
N ILE A 67 -8.22 0.66 1.00
CA ILE A 67 -9.44 0.52 0.20
C ILE A 67 -10.63 0.70 1.12
N LYS A 68 -11.46 1.69 0.83
CA LYS A 68 -12.71 1.94 1.52
C LYS A 68 -13.86 1.50 0.64
N LEU A 69 -14.56 0.49 1.09
CA LEU A 69 -15.76 -0.01 0.44
C LEU A 69 -16.97 0.78 0.94
N LEU A 70 -17.75 1.28 0.02
CA LEU A 70 -19.01 1.97 0.27
C LEU A 70 -20.15 1.07 -0.19
N ARG A 71 -21.11 0.84 0.70
CA ARG A 71 -22.29 0.03 0.40
C ARG A 71 -23.38 0.85 -0.29
N ASP A 72 -23.99 0.30 -1.31
CA ASP A 72 -25.18 0.89 -1.95
C ASP A 72 -26.45 0.41 -1.28
N GLY A 73 -26.77 0.96 -0.12
CA GLY A 73 -28.05 0.85 0.56
C GLY A 73 -28.49 -0.57 1.01
N GLY A 74 -29.09 -0.63 2.18
CA GLY A 74 -29.70 -1.85 2.73
C GLY A 74 -28.90 -2.55 3.84
N ASN A 75 -29.57 -3.37 4.67
CA ASN A 75 -28.98 -4.15 5.76
C ASN A 75 -28.75 -5.63 5.38
N ARG A 76 -28.49 -5.91 4.10
CA ARG A 76 -28.20 -7.27 3.66
C ARG A 76 -26.74 -7.63 3.93
N GLY A 77 -26.47 -8.85 4.33
CA GLY A 77 -25.15 -9.44 4.32
C GLY A 77 -24.59 -9.51 2.89
N TYR A 78 -23.29 -9.55 2.70
CA TYR A 78 -22.70 -9.86 1.42
C TYR A 78 -21.33 -10.52 1.62
N ASN A 79 -20.95 -11.30 0.64
CA ASN A 79 -19.63 -11.87 0.53
C ASN A 79 -18.80 -11.02 -0.41
N LEU A 80 -17.62 -10.61 0.04
CA LEU A 80 -16.66 -9.93 -0.81
C LEU A 80 -15.68 -10.94 -1.39
N TYR A 81 -15.71 -11.06 -2.71
CA TYR A 81 -14.78 -11.87 -3.48
C TYR A 81 -13.64 -10.99 -3.97
N VAL A 82 -12.44 -11.47 -3.78
CA VAL A 82 -11.22 -10.76 -4.19
C VAL A 82 -10.39 -11.67 -5.07
N LYS A 83 -9.94 -11.14 -6.20
CA LYS A 83 -9.08 -11.85 -7.14
C LYS A 83 -7.91 -10.98 -7.54
N PHE A 84 -6.71 -11.54 -7.49
CA PHE A 84 -5.51 -10.92 -8.03
C PHE A 84 -5.33 -11.35 -9.47
N VAL A 85 -5.16 -10.38 -10.39
CA VAL A 85 -4.97 -10.64 -11.82
C VAL A 85 -3.63 -10.07 -12.24
N GLU A 86 -2.72 -10.94 -12.70
CA GLU A 86 -1.46 -10.54 -13.29
C GLU A 86 -1.70 -9.84 -14.64
N LEU A 87 -1.14 -8.64 -14.81
CA LEU A 87 -1.15 -7.91 -16.08
C LEU A 87 0.22 -7.97 -16.74
N GLU A 88 1.25 -7.62 -16.00
CA GLU A 88 2.65 -7.70 -16.44
C GLU A 88 3.51 -8.13 -15.26
N ASP A 89 4.49 -9.01 -15.51
CA ASP A 89 5.47 -9.41 -14.50
C ASP A 89 6.86 -9.51 -15.10
N ARG A 90 7.81 -8.87 -14.42
CA ARG A 90 9.24 -8.99 -14.66
C ARG A 90 9.90 -9.63 -13.45
N ASN A 91 9.44 -10.83 -13.13
CA ASN A 91 9.96 -11.70 -12.07
C ASN A 91 9.66 -11.22 -10.62
N LEU A 92 8.92 -10.14 -10.40
CA LEU A 92 8.62 -9.66 -9.02
C LEU A 92 7.70 -10.63 -8.27
N LYS A 93 6.76 -11.27 -8.94
CA LYS A 93 5.80 -12.19 -8.33
C LYS A 93 6.43 -13.35 -7.56
N ASN A 94 7.66 -13.76 -7.95
CA ASN A 94 8.37 -14.86 -7.30
C ASN A 94 9.03 -14.45 -5.97
N PHE A 95 9.09 -13.18 -5.67
CA PHE A 95 9.79 -12.63 -4.51
C PHE A 95 8.89 -11.79 -3.61
N ALA A 96 8.00 -11.00 -4.21
CA ALA A 96 7.09 -10.14 -3.46
C ALA A 96 5.97 -10.95 -2.81
N ARG A 97 5.50 -10.46 -1.68
CA ARG A 97 4.32 -10.97 -0.96
C ARG A 97 3.21 -9.93 -0.98
N VAL A 98 1.99 -10.42 -0.96
CA VAL A 98 0.80 -9.59 -0.81
C VAL A 98 0.08 -9.97 0.46
N LYS A 99 -0.37 -8.94 1.19
CA LYS A 99 -1.08 -9.07 2.46
C LYS A 99 -2.35 -8.23 2.42
N ILE A 100 -3.44 -8.78 2.93
CA ILE A 100 -4.69 -8.05 3.16
C ILE A 100 -4.95 -7.99 4.66
N LEU A 101 -5.20 -6.78 5.16
CA LEU A 101 -5.52 -6.53 6.56
C LEU A 101 -6.92 -5.93 6.69
N SER A 102 -7.71 -6.47 7.62
CA SER A 102 -8.98 -5.89 8.05
C SER A 102 -8.77 -5.32 9.46
N GLY A 103 -8.68 -3.99 9.59
CA GLY A 103 -8.15 -3.38 10.80
C GLY A 103 -6.69 -3.80 11.03
N ASP A 104 -6.42 -4.39 12.20
CA ASP A 104 -5.09 -4.90 12.54
C ASP A 104 -4.93 -6.42 12.28
N GLU A 105 -6.00 -7.09 11.84
CA GLU A 105 -6.01 -8.52 11.56
C GLU A 105 -5.53 -8.82 10.14
N ILE A 106 -4.61 -9.76 9.99
CA ILE A 106 -4.17 -10.28 8.70
C ILE A 106 -5.18 -11.34 8.25
N VAL A 107 -5.95 -11.03 7.21
CA VAL A 107 -6.95 -11.96 6.64
C VAL A 107 -6.39 -12.75 5.46
N TYR A 108 -5.31 -12.28 4.86
CA TYR A 108 -4.59 -12.98 3.78
C TYR A 108 -3.12 -12.55 3.77
N ASP A 109 -2.19 -13.50 3.56
CA ASP A 109 -0.75 -13.24 3.35
C ASP A 109 -0.17 -14.40 2.53
N SER A 110 0.29 -14.10 1.32
CA SER A 110 0.84 -15.10 0.40
C SER A 110 1.92 -14.51 -0.51
N LEU A 111 2.66 -15.39 -1.18
CA LEU A 111 3.52 -14.98 -2.29
C LEU A 111 2.65 -14.39 -3.41
N LEU A 112 3.12 -13.36 -4.10
CA LEU A 112 2.33 -12.74 -5.17
C LEU A 112 2.01 -13.74 -6.30
N ALA A 113 2.95 -14.65 -6.61
CA ALA A 113 2.73 -15.74 -7.57
C ALA A 113 1.61 -16.69 -7.14
N GLU A 114 1.51 -17.00 -5.84
CA GLU A 114 0.45 -17.84 -5.29
C GLU A 114 -0.88 -17.10 -5.33
N ALA A 115 -0.90 -15.81 -4.96
CA ALA A 115 -2.09 -14.97 -5.03
C ALA A 115 -2.71 -14.90 -6.43
N PHE A 116 -1.89 -14.90 -7.49
CA PHE A 116 -2.38 -14.99 -8.87
C PHE A 116 -2.96 -16.37 -9.22
N ALA A 117 -2.47 -17.42 -8.57
CA ALA A 117 -2.91 -18.80 -8.81
C ALA A 117 -4.14 -19.19 -7.97
N ASP A 118 -4.35 -18.59 -6.81
CA ASP A 118 -5.39 -18.96 -5.84
C ASP A 118 -6.84 -18.75 -6.33
N GLY A 119 -7.02 -17.98 -7.40
CA GLY A 119 -8.35 -17.67 -7.91
C GLY A 119 -9.09 -16.63 -7.08
N GLU A 120 -10.39 -16.85 -6.83
CA GLU A 120 -11.20 -15.95 -6.01
C GLU A 120 -11.10 -16.31 -4.53
N LEU A 121 -10.77 -15.31 -3.73
CA LEU A 121 -10.72 -15.39 -2.27
C LEU A 121 -12.00 -14.78 -1.69
N VAL A 122 -12.64 -15.45 -0.75
CA VAL A 122 -13.73 -14.87 0.03
C VAL A 122 -13.13 -14.19 1.25
N LEU A 123 -13.24 -12.86 1.32
CA LEU A 123 -12.77 -12.14 2.49
C LEU A 123 -13.87 -12.04 3.54
N PRO A 124 -13.58 -12.40 4.79
CA PRO A 124 -14.49 -12.23 5.91
C PRO A 124 -14.54 -10.76 6.34
N ILE A 125 -15.03 -9.87 5.46
CA ILE A 125 -15.16 -8.45 5.76
C ILE A 125 -16.58 -8.18 6.20
N ASP A 126 -16.73 -7.82 7.48
CA ASP A 126 -18.01 -7.42 8.05
C ASP A 126 -18.15 -5.89 8.03
N PHE A 127 -19.33 -5.40 7.60
CA PHE A 127 -19.69 -3.99 7.74
C PHE A 127 -20.18 -3.74 9.18
N GLN A 128 -19.23 -3.68 10.10
CA GLN A 128 -19.53 -3.34 11.49
C GLN A 128 -20.00 -1.89 11.60
N ASN A 129 -21.27 -1.71 11.90
CA ASN A 129 -21.88 -0.44 12.32
C ASN A 129 -21.95 0.71 11.29
N GLY A 130 -22.07 0.43 10.00
CA GLY A 130 -22.19 1.52 9.02
C GLY A 130 -22.27 1.05 7.57
N ASN A 131 -22.42 2.01 6.67
CA ASN A 131 -22.45 1.76 5.23
C ASN A 131 -21.05 1.67 4.59
N ASN A 132 -19.99 1.49 5.39
CA ASN A 132 -18.62 1.41 4.89
C ASN A 132 -17.77 0.46 5.74
N THR A 133 -16.78 -0.15 5.08
CA THR A 133 -15.69 -0.89 5.72
C THR A 133 -14.39 -0.52 5.04
N GLU A 134 -13.28 -0.71 5.74
CA GLU A 134 -11.95 -0.41 5.22
C GLU A 134 -11.06 -1.62 5.38
N PHE A 135 -10.27 -1.89 4.35
CA PHE A 135 -9.20 -2.87 4.42
C PHE A 135 -7.94 -2.33 3.73
N LYS A 136 -6.82 -2.88 4.09
CA LYS A 136 -5.52 -2.48 3.55
C LYS A 136 -4.95 -3.62 2.75
N VAL A 137 -4.51 -3.32 1.53
CA VAL A 137 -3.70 -4.22 0.71
C VAL A 137 -2.27 -3.72 0.75
N SER A 138 -1.35 -4.58 1.13
CA SER A 138 0.08 -4.28 1.23
C SER A 138 0.85 -5.25 0.34
N CYS A 139 1.56 -4.73 -0.66
CA CYS A 139 2.55 -5.51 -1.40
C CYS A 139 3.93 -5.17 -0.86
N TYR A 140 4.71 -6.16 -0.48
CA TYR A 140 6.01 -5.95 0.15
C TYR A 140 7.06 -6.94 -0.34
N LEU A 141 8.31 -6.49 -0.34
CA LEU A 141 9.46 -7.32 -0.67
C LEU A 141 10.24 -7.63 0.60
N PRO A 142 10.29 -8.90 1.05
CA PRO A 142 11.02 -9.27 2.26
C PRO A 142 12.50 -8.88 2.20
N LEU A 143 13.07 -8.50 3.35
CA LEU A 143 14.47 -8.08 3.46
C LEU A 143 15.46 -9.19 3.07
N GLU A 144 15.06 -10.44 3.26
CA GLU A 144 15.89 -11.63 3.06
C GLU A 144 16.17 -11.94 1.59
N ILE A 145 15.38 -11.35 0.66
CA ILE A 145 15.47 -11.63 -0.78
C ILE A 145 16.80 -11.13 -1.39
N GLY A 146 17.44 -10.14 -0.81
CA GLY A 146 18.71 -9.66 -1.31
C GLY A 146 18.64 -9.08 -2.73
N ASN A 147 19.70 -9.36 -3.53
CA ASN A 147 19.81 -8.84 -4.91
C ASN A 147 19.06 -9.66 -5.97
N GLU A 148 18.39 -10.74 -5.59
CA GLU A 148 17.71 -11.64 -6.52
C GLU A 148 16.52 -10.97 -7.20
N ALA A 149 15.86 -10.04 -6.51
CA ALA A 149 14.76 -9.23 -7.04
C ALA A 149 15.21 -7.94 -7.72
N LYS A 150 16.51 -7.75 -7.99
CA LYS A 150 17.01 -6.53 -8.63
C LYS A 150 16.39 -6.34 -10.02
N ASN A 151 15.79 -5.15 -10.23
CA ASN A 151 15.05 -4.78 -11.45
C ASN A 151 13.79 -5.63 -11.69
N ALA A 152 13.27 -6.32 -10.67
CA ALA A 152 11.99 -6.98 -10.73
C ALA A 152 10.86 -5.96 -10.63
N GLU A 153 9.84 -6.10 -11.47
CA GLU A 153 8.68 -5.21 -11.54
C GLU A 153 7.43 -6.04 -11.76
N ALA A 154 6.29 -5.56 -11.28
CA ALA A 154 5.00 -6.15 -11.58
C ALA A 154 3.93 -5.09 -11.77
N VAL A 155 2.94 -5.39 -12.60
CA VAL A 155 1.68 -4.67 -12.74
C VAL A 155 0.58 -5.69 -12.55
N PHE A 156 -0.33 -5.45 -11.64
CA PHE A 156 -1.45 -6.34 -11.38
C PHE A 156 -2.72 -5.57 -11.04
N GLU A 157 -3.83 -6.26 -11.04
CA GLU A 157 -5.15 -5.73 -10.74
C GLU A 157 -5.78 -6.52 -9.60
N LEU A 158 -6.43 -5.82 -8.69
CA LEU A 158 -7.28 -6.40 -7.68
C LEU A 158 -8.73 -6.22 -8.12
N GLN A 159 -9.40 -7.33 -8.42
CA GLN A 159 -10.81 -7.36 -8.75
C GLN A 159 -11.61 -7.64 -7.49
N LEU A 160 -12.61 -6.81 -7.24
CA LEU A 160 -13.48 -6.85 -6.07
C LEU A 160 -14.92 -7.05 -6.52
N THR A 161 -15.53 -8.16 -6.14
CA THR A 161 -16.92 -8.48 -6.48
C THR A 161 -17.73 -8.68 -5.19
N ALA A 162 -18.83 -7.96 -5.05
CA ALA A 162 -19.74 -8.14 -3.93
C ALA A 162 -20.97 -8.91 -4.38
N ASN A 163 -21.30 -10.03 -3.71
CA ASN A 163 -22.54 -10.75 -3.90
C ASN A 163 -23.36 -10.65 -2.62
N TYR A 164 -24.55 -10.06 -2.72
CA TYR A 164 -25.47 -9.94 -1.58
C TYR A 164 -26.17 -11.26 -1.29
N GLU A 165 -26.33 -11.54 0.02
CA GLU A 165 -27.11 -12.68 0.51
C GLU A 165 -28.61 -12.39 0.51
#